data_94749a919242d490617c885723001101
#
_entry.id   94749a919242d490617c885723001101
#
_cell.length_a   1.000
_cell.length_b   1.000
_cell.length_c   1.000
_cell.angle_alpha   90.00
_cell.angle_beta   90.00
_cell.angle_gamma   90.00
#
_symmetry.space_group_name_H-M   'P 1'
#
loop_
_entity.id
_entity.type
_entity.pdbx_description
1 polymer ?
#
loop_
_entity_poly.entity_id
_entity_poly.type
_entity_poly.pdbx_seq_one_letter_code
_entity_poly.pdbx_strand_id
1 'polypeptide(L)'
;MSDVVLVSVRYALAMGTTALALAIVQPSQPFLAVLAAYLLVARPFRGNDLAGCLLAVWSGVAAGLVLVALFPQQFWLLLPAFAVVIVLGLQGISRWTGPSGILLMAMGLCATLPAGIVHPPEAVRAAWDHGANLTIGTLAAWMAFRFFAAPFSSPTPERREISLSQAGLIAAVAIVALCAAAVLLPSTSVVLEIAAVTTALGLIQPPPRLGAKTVGALLGALGAMVFDILVAASENLTVFLVALITVFAALAGLMQVRRAWVPTLAQGGAMFAVAAPMLPAPDLSLAAMATRVEAVCVGFMVAAGLFGLLSCLTRFPRAETKK
;
A
#
# COMPACT_ATOMS: atom_id res chain seq x y z
N MET A 1 -17.34 -24.16 6.88
CA MET A 1 -17.06 -22.80 7.37
C MET A 1 -17.61 -21.84 6.32
N SER A 2 -18.37 -20.82 6.70
CA SER A 2 -18.87 -19.86 5.69
C SER A 2 -17.69 -19.06 5.09
N ASP A 3 -17.84 -18.62 3.84
CA ASP A 3 -16.80 -17.82 3.13
C ASP A 3 -16.41 -16.57 3.94
N VAL A 4 -17.37 -15.98 4.64
CA VAL A 4 -17.17 -14.81 5.51
C VAL A 4 -16.18 -15.14 6.62
N VAL A 5 -16.40 -16.23 7.34
CA VAL A 5 -15.52 -16.67 8.44
C VAL A 5 -14.14 -17.00 7.91
N LEU A 6 -14.06 -17.73 6.80
CA LEU A 6 -12.78 -18.12 6.20
C LEU A 6 -11.93 -16.90 5.82
N VAL A 7 -12.54 -15.90 5.19
CA VAL A 7 -11.84 -14.67 4.79
C VAL A 7 -11.42 -13.88 6.02
N SER A 8 -12.30 -13.72 7.02
CA SER A 8 -11.96 -13.02 8.27
C SER A 8 -10.80 -13.68 9.02
N VAL A 9 -10.80 -15.01 9.12
CA VAL A 9 -9.71 -15.78 9.76
C VAL A 9 -8.40 -15.62 8.99
N ARG A 10 -8.45 -15.58 7.66
CA ARG A 10 -7.27 -15.36 6.82
C ARG A 10 -6.64 -13.98 7.06
N TYR A 11 -7.48 -12.94 7.14
CA TYR A 11 -7.02 -11.60 7.51
C TYR A 11 -6.47 -11.55 8.93
N ALA A 12 -7.16 -12.17 9.89
CA ALA A 12 -6.70 -12.26 11.28
C ALA A 12 -5.32 -12.93 11.39
N LEU A 13 -5.11 -14.04 10.68
CA LEU A 13 -3.82 -14.73 10.68
C LEU A 13 -2.71 -13.88 10.04
N ALA A 14 -2.96 -13.30 8.86
CA ALA A 14 -1.97 -12.46 8.20
C ALA A 14 -1.61 -11.22 9.04
N MET A 15 -2.58 -10.55 9.61
CA MET A 15 -2.33 -9.38 10.45
C MET A 15 -1.63 -9.75 11.75
N GLY A 16 -2.07 -10.85 12.41
CA GLY A 16 -1.45 -11.31 13.65
C GLY A 16 0.01 -11.74 13.45
N THR A 17 0.31 -12.50 12.40
CA THR A 17 1.69 -12.92 12.10
C THR A 17 2.56 -11.73 11.69
N THR A 18 2.02 -10.78 10.92
CA THR A 18 2.73 -9.56 10.56
C THR A 18 3.06 -8.73 11.81
N ALA A 19 2.07 -8.46 12.65
CA ALA A 19 2.27 -7.63 13.83
C ALA A 19 3.21 -8.30 14.85
N LEU A 20 3.15 -9.62 15.00
CA LEU A 20 4.10 -10.35 15.85
C LEU A 20 5.54 -10.26 15.30
N ALA A 21 5.73 -10.44 14.00
CA ALA A 21 7.04 -10.28 13.37
C ALA A 21 7.59 -8.86 13.52
N LEU A 22 6.73 -7.84 13.37
CA LEU A 22 7.10 -6.44 13.57
C LEU A 22 7.49 -6.13 15.01
N ALA A 23 6.82 -6.72 15.99
CA ALA A 23 7.17 -6.57 17.40
C ALA A 23 8.57 -7.13 17.73
N ILE A 24 9.01 -8.15 16.99
CA ILE A 24 10.35 -8.76 17.13
C ILE A 24 11.41 -7.92 16.40
N VAL A 25 11.13 -7.55 15.13
CA VAL A 25 12.11 -6.90 14.25
C VAL A 25 12.23 -5.39 14.52
N GLN A 26 11.16 -4.74 14.96
CA GLN A 26 11.05 -3.29 15.25
C GLN A 26 11.60 -2.39 14.12
N PRO A 27 11.11 -2.53 12.90
CA PRO A 27 11.61 -1.73 11.78
C PRO A 27 11.13 -0.29 11.83
N SER A 28 11.80 0.60 11.08
CA SER A 28 11.50 2.04 11.06
C SER A 28 10.12 2.40 10.46
N GLN A 29 9.61 1.58 9.53
CA GLN A 29 8.36 1.83 8.81
C GLN A 29 7.42 0.60 8.83
N PRO A 30 6.92 0.19 10.01
CA PRO A 30 6.17 -1.06 10.19
C PRO A 30 4.86 -1.10 9.38
N PHE A 31 4.27 0.03 9.05
CA PHE A 31 3.04 0.11 8.26
C PHE A 31 3.15 -0.53 6.87
N LEU A 32 4.36 -0.56 6.27
CA LEU A 32 4.59 -1.18 4.96
C LEU A 32 4.29 -2.69 4.98
N ALA A 33 4.66 -3.38 6.07
CA ALA A 33 4.38 -4.79 6.22
C ALA A 33 2.87 -5.06 6.35
N VAL A 34 2.19 -4.29 7.19
CA VAL A 34 0.74 -4.43 7.40
C VAL A 34 -0.05 -4.09 6.14
N LEU A 35 0.34 -3.02 5.44
CA LEU A 35 -0.28 -2.65 4.17
C LEU A 35 -0.08 -3.73 3.10
N ALA A 36 1.14 -4.27 2.96
CA ALA A 36 1.41 -5.36 2.02
C ALA A 36 0.59 -6.60 2.36
N ALA A 37 0.56 -7.03 3.61
CA ALA A 37 -0.25 -8.16 4.06
C ALA A 37 -1.73 -7.92 3.77
N TYR A 38 -2.27 -6.76 4.12
CA TYR A 38 -3.67 -6.38 3.88
C TYR A 38 -4.06 -6.47 2.42
N LEU A 39 -3.25 -5.88 1.54
CA LEU A 39 -3.56 -5.81 0.11
C LEU A 39 -3.39 -7.16 -0.60
N LEU A 40 -2.45 -7.98 -0.15
CA LEU A 40 -2.20 -9.30 -0.72
C LEU A 40 -3.23 -10.34 -0.27
N VAL A 41 -3.66 -10.31 1.00
CA VAL A 41 -4.68 -11.24 1.51
C VAL A 41 -6.03 -11.07 0.81
N ALA A 42 -6.32 -9.88 0.27
CA ALA A 42 -7.50 -9.64 -0.54
C ALA A 42 -7.50 -10.35 -1.91
N ARG A 43 -6.37 -10.90 -2.34
CA ARG A 43 -6.17 -11.46 -3.69
C ARG A 43 -5.81 -12.95 -3.61
N PRO A 44 -6.22 -13.77 -4.59
CA PRO A 44 -5.82 -15.18 -4.62
C PRO A 44 -4.30 -15.29 -4.82
N PHE A 45 -3.65 -15.96 -3.87
CA PHE A 45 -2.21 -16.22 -3.90
C PHE A 45 -1.97 -17.65 -4.42
N ARG A 46 -1.28 -17.80 -5.54
CA ARG A 46 -0.85 -19.11 -6.04
C ARG A 46 0.52 -19.45 -5.48
N GLY A 47 0.80 -20.74 -5.29
CA GLY A 47 2.07 -21.18 -4.67
C GLY A 47 3.34 -20.66 -5.34
N ASN A 48 3.32 -20.50 -6.68
CA ASN A 48 4.44 -19.97 -7.46
C ASN A 48 4.52 -18.43 -7.46
N ASP A 49 3.51 -17.74 -6.95
CA ASP A 49 3.47 -16.27 -6.96
C ASP A 49 4.38 -15.65 -5.89
N LEU A 50 4.76 -16.42 -4.86
CA LEU A 50 5.60 -15.91 -3.77
C LEU A 50 6.96 -15.43 -4.28
N ALA A 51 7.66 -16.25 -5.05
CA ALA A 51 8.98 -15.88 -5.59
C ALA A 51 8.90 -14.64 -6.48
N GLY A 52 7.86 -14.55 -7.32
CA GLY A 52 7.59 -13.37 -8.14
C GLY A 52 7.30 -12.11 -7.31
N CYS A 53 6.52 -12.26 -6.23
CA CYS A 53 6.25 -11.15 -5.31
C CYS A 53 7.50 -10.68 -4.58
N LEU A 54 8.33 -11.59 -4.08
CA LEU A 54 9.58 -11.25 -3.42
C LEU A 54 10.57 -10.58 -4.41
N LEU A 55 10.66 -11.09 -5.63
CA LEU A 55 11.46 -10.46 -6.68
C LEU A 55 10.96 -9.04 -6.97
N ALA A 56 9.64 -8.83 -7.02
CA ALA A 56 9.04 -7.52 -7.25
C ALA A 56 9.36 -6.53 -6.11
N VAL A 57 9.29 -6.98 -4.84
CA VAL A 57 9.72 -6.17 -3.68
C VAL A 57 11.15 -5.69 -3.85
N TRP A 58 12.08 -6.63 -4.00
CA TRP A 58 13.49 -6.31 -4.00
C TRP A 58 13.96 -5.60 -5.28
N SER A 59 13.31 -5.84 -6.43
CA SER A 59 13.55 -5.05 -7.64
C SER A 59 13.12 -3.59 -7.47
N GLY A 60 11.98 -3.33 -6.83
CA GLY A 60 11.52 -1.97 -6.52
C GLY A 60 12.46 -1.25 -5.56
N VAL A 61 12.84 -1.90 -4.47
CA VAL A 61 13.78 -1.37 -3.48
C VAL A 61 15.15 -1.08 -4.11
N ALA A 62 15.69 -2.03 -4.87
CA ALA A 62 16.98 -1.86 -5.56
C ALA A 62 16.95 -0.72 -6.58
N ALA A 63 15.86 -0.62 -7.35
CA ALA A 63 15.68 0.48 -8.29
C ALA A 63 15.64 1.85 -7.59
N GLY A 64 14.93 1.95 -6.45
CA GLY A 64 14.93 3.16 -5.63
C GLY A 64 16.32 3.54 -5.11
N LEU A 65 17.05 2.55 -4.59
CA LEU A 65 18.41 2.77 -4.10
C LEU A 65 19.37 3.20 -5.21
N VAL A 66 19.28 2.57 -6.39
CA VAL A 66 20.10 2.94 -7.56
C VAL A 66 19.81 4.37 -8.00
N LEU A 67 18.53 4.78 -8.04
CA LEU A 67 18.16 6.15 -8.38
C LEU A 67 18.73 7.18 -7.40
N VAL A 68 18.64 6.91 -6.09
CA VAL A 68 19.24 7.78 -5.06
C VAL A 68 20.76 7.84 -5.21
N ALA A 69 21.41 6.71 -5.48
CA ALA A 69 22.86 6.65 -5.64
C ALA A 69 23.36 7.37 -6.90
N LEU A 70 22.63 7.29 -8.01
CA LEU A 70 23.00 7.92 -9.27
C LEU A 70 22.74 9.44 -9.29
N PHE A 71 21.70 9.90 -8.56
CA PHE A 71 21.25 11.30 -8.61
C PHE A 71 21.14 11.94 -7.22
N PRO A 72 22.19 11.87 -6.37
CA PRO A 72 22.07 12.23 -4.95
C PRO A 72 21.75 13.71 -4.69
N GLN A 73 22.01 14.59 -5.65
CA GLN A 73 21.73 16.04 -5.54
C GLN A 73 21.09 16.63 -6.80
N GLN A 74 20.75 15.78 -7.76
CA GLN A 74 20.28 16.19 -9.07
C GLN A 74 18.78 15.88 -9.22
N PHE A 75 17.97 16.56 -8.42
CA PHE A 75 16.51 16.32 -8.36
C PHE A 75 15.84 16.38 -9.75
N TRP A 76 16.30 17.29 -10.62
CA TRP A 76 15.78 17.44 -11.98
C TRP A 76 16.02 16.24 -12.89
N LEU A 77 17.13 15.53 -12.71
CA LEU A 77 17.42 14.30 -13.45
C LEU A 77 16.78 13.08 -12.77
N LEU A 78 16.62 13.13 -11.46
CA LEU A 78 15.97 12.08 -10.68
C LEU A 78 14.52 11.88 -11.11
N LEU A 79 13.73 12.95 -11.26
CA LEU A 79 12.30 12.85 -11.58
C LEU A 79 12.03 12.13 -12.92
N PRO A 80 12.65 12.50 -14.05
CA PRO A 80 12.43 11.78 -15.31
C PRO A 80 12.98 10.35 -15.26
N ALA A 81 14.11 10.12 -14.59
CA ALA A 81 14.64 8.76 -14.41
C ALA A 81 13.67 7.91 -13.58
N PHE A 82 13.09 8.45 -12.52
CA PHE A 82 12.08 7.81 -11.69
C PHE A 82 10.82 7.46 -12.51
N ALA A 83 10.33 8.40 -13.34
CA ALA A 83 9.20 8.12 -14.24
C ALA A 83 9.48 6.96 -15.18
N VAL A 84 10.64 6.94 -15.82
CA VAL A 84 11.05 5.86 -16.72
C VAL A 84 11.14 4.53 -15.98
N VAL A 85 11.75 4.49 -14.80
CA VAL A 85 11.88 3.27 -13.98
C VAL A 85 10.52 2.75 -13.53
N ILE A 86 9.58 3.63 -13.10
CA ILE A 86 8.21 3.20 -12.78
C ILE A 86 7.55 2.60 -14.02
N VAL A 87 7.53 3.31 -15.14
CA VAL A 87 6.81 2.86 -16.34
C VAL A 87 7.36 1.53 -16.84
N LEU A 88 8.66 1.43 -17.04
CA LEU A 88 9.29 0.19 -17.54
C LEU A 88 9.22 -0.94 -16.52
N GLY A 89 9.40 -0.64 -15.24
CA GLY A 89 9.34 -1.61 -14.17
C GLY A 89 7.94 -2.19 -14.02
N LEU A 90 6.90 -1.35 -13.99
CA LEU A 90 5.51 -1.82 -13.89
C LEU A 90 5.10 -2.64 -15.11
N GLN A 91 5.51 -2.25 -16.31
CA GLN A 91 5.25 -3.04 -17.52
C GLN A 91 6.01 -4.38 -17.52
N GLY A 92 7.28 -4.37 -17.13
CA GLY A 92 8.08 -5.58 -17.01
C GLY A 92 7.50 -6.56 -15.98
N ILE A 93 7.27 -6.09 -14.76
CA ILE A 93 6.74 -6.90 -13.66
C ILE A 93 5.31 -7.39 -13.95
N SER A 94 4.47 -6.62 -14.62
CA SER A 94 3.09 -7.02 -14.94
C SER A 94 3.03 -8.32 -15.76
N ARG A 95 4.03 -8.55 -16.59
CA ARG A 95 4.14 -9.77 -17.42
C ARG A 95 4.46 -11.03 -16.61
N TRP A 96 5.16 -10.86 -15.47
CA TRP A 96 5.69 -11.99 -14.71
C TRP A 96 4.85 -12.31 -13.45
N THR A 97 4.38 -11.28 -12.73
CA THR A 97 3.83 -11.44 -11.38
C THR A 97 2.37 -11.05 -11.23
N GLY A 98 1.77 -10.42 -12.22
CA GLY A 98 0.41 -9.91 -12.13
C GLY A 98 0.25 -8.74 -11.14
N PRO A 99 -1.01 -8.42 -10.72
CA PRO A 99 -1.31 -7.19 -9.97
C PRO A 99 -0.62 -7.09 -8.61
N SER A 100 -0.32 -8.22 -7.97
CA SER A 100 0.34 -8.24 -6.65
C SER A 100 1.79 -7.80 -6.74
N GLY A 101 2.52 -8.28 -7.75
CA GLY A 101 3.90 -7.87 -7.94
C GLY A 101 4.04 -6.41 -8.37
N ILE A 102 3.10 -5.92 -9.20
CA ILE A 102 3.04 -4.50 -9.57
C ILE A 102 2.94 -3.62 -8.34
N LEU A 103 2.01 -3.96 -7.43
CA LEU A 103 1.81 -3.24 -6.19
C LEU A 103 3.09 -3.24 -5.33
N LEU A 104 3.68 -4.41 -5.13
CA LEU A 104 4.86 -4.57 -4.27
C LEU A 104 6.09 -3.85 -4.84
N MET A 105 6.30 -3.92 -6.15
CA MET A 105 7.38 -3.18 -6.80
C MET A 105 7.20 -1.68 -6.65
N ALA A 106 5.99 -1.17 -6.90
CA ALA A 106 5.68 0.25 -6.74
C ALA A 106 5.90 0.70 -5.28
N MET A 107 5.43 -0.09 -4.31
CA MET A 107 5.64 0.20 -2.88
C MET A 107 7.13 0.21 -2.52
N GLY A 108 7.91 -0.77 -2.96
CA GLY A 108 9.34 -0.85 -2.70
C GLY A 108 10.11 0.35 -3.25
N LEU A 109 9.82 0.72 -4.50
CA LEU A 109 10.43 1.87 -5.17
C LEU A 109 10.04 3.20 -4.49
N CYS A 110 8.73 3.42 -4.29
CA CYS A 110 8.18 4.65 -3.75
C CYS A 110 8.43 4.83 -2.25
N ALA A 111 8.67 3.78 -1.49
CA ALA A 111 9.11 3.90 -0.10
C ALA A 111 10.60 4.26 0.00
N THR A 112 11.44 3.67 -0.86
CA THR A 112 12.89 3.83 -0.77
C THR A 112 13.36 5.20 -1.26
N LEU A 113 12.74 5.73 -2.30
CA LEU A 113 13.17 6.97 -2.93
C LEU A 113 13.04 8.20 -1.99
N PRO A 114 11.87 8.48 -1.36
CA PRO A 114 11.74 9.62 -0.45
C PRO A 114 12.69 9.54 0.75
N ALA A 115 12.83 8.35 1.33
CA ALA A 115 13.73 8.14 2.46
C ALA A 115 15.19 8.43 2.08
N GLY A 116 15.61 7.99 0.89
CA GLY A 116 16.96 8.23 0.39
C GLY A 116 17.24 9.69 0.02
N ILE A 117 16.23 10.43 -0.43
CA ILE A 117 16.36 11.87 -0.74
C ILE A 117 16.48 12.70 0.55
N VAL A 118 15.64 12.41 1.54
CA VAL A 118 15.61 13.16 2.81
C VAL A 118 16.85 12.86 3.66
N HIS A 119 17.28 11.60 3.68
CA HIS A 119 18.44 11.15 4.49
C HIS A 119 19.40 10.29 3.67
N PRO A 120 20.17 10.87 2.72
CA PRO A 120 21.06 10.11 1.84
C PRO A 120 22.04 9.16 2.56
N PRO A 121 22.64 9.52 3.71
CA PRO A 121 23.54 8.62 4.43
C PRO A 121 22.84 7.35 4.95
N GLU A 122 21.54 7.41 5.16
CA GLU A 122 20.74 6.29 5.69
C GLU A 122 19.99 5.53 4.58
N ALA A 123 20.16 5.92 3.31
CA ALA A 123 19.41 5.35 2.17
C ALA A 123 19.49 3.82 2.11
N VAL A 124 20.67 3.24 2.33
CA VAL A 124 20.88 1.78 2.30
C VAL A 124 20.13 1.10 3.44
N ARG A 125 20.20 1.65 4.65
CA ARG A 125 19.48 1.12 5.81
C ARG A 125 17.98 1.21 5.60
N ALA A 126 17.48 2.35 5.15
CA ALA A 126 16.07 2.54 4.85
C ALA A 126 15.59 1.56 3.75
N ALA A 127 16.38 1.34 2.71
CA ALA A 127 16.08 0.37 1.66
C ALA A 127 15.94 -1.06 2.22
N TRP A 128 16.87 -1.48 3.08
CA TRP A 128 16.78 -2.79 3.75
C TRP A 128 15.55 -2.89 4.65
N ASP A 129 15.27 -1.88 5.45
CA ASP A 129 14.10 -1.85 6.33
C ASP A 129 12.79 -1.94 5.52
N HIS A 130 12.69 -1.20 4.41
CA HIS A 130 11.51 -1.25 3.54
C HIS A 130 11.36 -2.60 2.85
N GLY A 131 12.45 -3.17 2.32
CA GLY A 131 12.45 -4.50 1.71
C GLY A 131 12.08 -5.58 2.71
N ALA A 132 12.61 -5.54 3.93
CA ALA A 132 12.29 -6.47 5.00
C ALA A 132 10.81 -6.37 5.40
N ASN A 133 10.28 -5.16 5.59
CA ASN A 133 8.88 -4.92 5.91
C ASN A 133 7.94 -5.50 4.85
N LEU A 134 8.16 -5.18 3.59
CA LEU A 134 7.36 -5.71 2.49
C LEU A 134 7.47 -7.23 2.37
N THR A 135 8.64 -7.78 2.65
CA THR A 135 8.86 -9.24 2.70
C THR A 135 8.06 -9.89 3.82
N ILE A 136 8.09 -9.32 5.05
CA ILE A 136 7.31 -9.81 6.19
C ILE A 136 5.82 -9.85 5.84
N GLY A 137 5.26 -8.75 5.32
CA GLY A 137 3.86 -8.69 4.93
C GLY A 137 3.49 -9.68 3.82
N THR A 138 4.39 -9.85 2.83
CA THR A 138 4.20 -10.80 1.73
C THR A 138 4.19 -12.24 2.24
N LEU A 139 5.12 -12.61 3.11
CA LEU A 139 5.20 -13.95 3.71
C LEU A 139 3.99 -14.23 4.60
N ALA A 140 3.56 -13.27 5.42
CA ALA A 140 2.38 -13.41 6.26
C ALA A 140 1.10 -13.64 5.43
N ALA A 141 0.92 -12.90 4.34
CA ALA A 141 -0.19 -13.11 3.42
C ALA A 141 -0.13 -14.50 2.76
N TRP A 142 1.04 -14.91 2.29
CA TRP A 142 1.24 -16.24 1.70
C TRP A 142 0.94 -17.36 2.70
N MET A 143 1.43 -17.28 3.94
CA MET A 143 1.13 -18.23 5.00
C MET A 143 -0.38 -18.32 5.25
N ALA A 144 -1.07 -17.19 5.35
CA ALA A 144 -2.51 -17.17 5.56
C ALA A 144 -3.28 -17.90 4.45
N PHE A 145 -2.85 -17.77 3.20
CA PHE A 145 -3.40 -18.54 2.09
C PHE A 145 -3.04 -20.02 2.13
N ARG A 146 -1.83 -20.34 2.56
CA ARG A 146 -1.39 -21.74 2.63
C ARG A 146 -2.16 -22.56 3.68
N PHE A 147 -2.45 -21.93 4.83
CA PHE A 147 -3.20 -22.57 5.90
C PHE A 147 -4.72 -22.57 5.67
N PHE A 148 -5.24 -21.54 5.02
CA PHE A 148 -6.67 -21.38 4.77
C PHE A 148 -6.94 -21.22 3.28
N ALA A 149 -6.54 -22.22 2.50
CA ALA A 149 -6.87 -22.28 1.08
C ALA A 149 -8.40 -22.41 0.92
N ALA A 150 -9.03 -21.36 0.40
CA ALA A 150 -10.42 -21.49 0.00
C ALA A 150 -10.48 -22.11 -1.40
N PRO A 151 -11.50 -22.93 -1.69
CA PRO A 151 -11.85 -23.22 -3.06
C PRO A 151 -12.31 -21.90 -3.69
N PHE A 152 -11.40 -21.18 -4.36
CA PHE A 152 -11.79 -20.02 -5.12
C PHE A 152 -12.54 -20.47 -6.36
N SER A 153 -13.85 -20.32 -6.33
CA SER A 153 -14.70 -20.32 -7.52
C SER A 153 -14.57 -19.02 -8.33
N SER A 154 -13.71 -18.11 -7.91
CA SER A 154 -13.45 -16.89 -8.68
C SER A 154 -12.65 -17.23 -9.92
N PRO A 155 -13.11 -16.78 -11.10
CA PRO A 155 -12.34 -16.93 -12.31
C PRO A 155 -10.94 -16.37 -12.07
N THR A 156 -9.93 -17.09 -12.53
CA THR A 156 -8.54 -16.67 -12.50
C THR A 156 -8.48 -15.20 -12.88
N PRO A 157 -7.97 -14.30 -12.03
CA PRO A 157 -7.81 -12.93 -12.48
C PRO A 157 -6.95 -12.99 -13.74
N GLU A 158 -7.53 -12.58 -14.88
CA GLU A 158 -6.78 -12.44 -16.10
C GLU A 158 -5.51 -11.64 -15.78
N ARG A 159 -4.37 -12.13 -16.24
CA ARG A 159 -3.12 -11.36 -16.19
C ARG A 159 -3.37 -10.08 -16.99
N ARG A 160 -3.78 -9.05 -16.29
CA ARG A 160 -4.06 -7.77 -16.90
C ARG A 160 -2.76 -7.01 -16.99
N GLU A 161 -2.17 -6.95 -18.14
CA GLU A 161 -1.03 -6.08 -18.41
C GLU A 161 -1.44 -4.63 -18.12
N ILE A 162 -0.57 -3.90 -17.44
CA ILE A 162 -0.77 -2.46 -17.25
C ILE A 162 -0.47 -1.78 -18.59
N SER A 163 -1.42 -1.00 -19.08
CA SER A 163 -1.22 -0.19 -20.28
C SER A 163 -0.20 0.92 -20.01
N LEU A 164 0.44 1.42 -21.06
CA LEU A 164 1.40 2.52 -20.96
C LEU A 164 0.77 3.76 -20.31
N SER A 165 -0.49 4.07 -20.64
CA SER A 165 -1.23 5.19 -20.05
C SER A 165 -1.48 5.00 -18.54
N GLN A 166 -1.79 3.78 -18.10
CA GLN A 166 -1.96 3.48 -16.69
C GLN A 166 -0.63 3.56 -15.91
N ALA A 167 0.45 3.04 -16.49
CA ALA A 167 1.79 3.15 -15.91
C ALA A 167 2.25 4.61 -15.84
N GLY A 168 1.98 5.40 -16.89
CA GLY A 168 2.24 6.84 -16.94
C GLY A 168 1.46 7.62 -15.88
N LEU A 169 0.19 7.27 -15.64
CA LEU A 169 -0.60 7.87 -14.55
C LEU A 169 0.02 7.60 -13.18
N ILE A 170 0.43 6.35 -12.91
CA ILE A 170 1.07 5.99 -11.64
C ILE A 170 2.38 6.78 -11.48
N ALA A 171 3.18 6.87 -12.54
CA ALA A 171 4.41 7.64 -12.53
C ALA A 171 4.15 9.13 -12.25
N ALA A 172 3.16 9.73 -12.90
CA ALA A 172 2.78 11.12 -12.66
C ALA A 172 2.33 11.36 -11.20
N VAL A 173 1.50 10.45 -10.65
CA VAL A 173 1.08 10.52 -9.24
C VAL A 173 2.28 10.41 -8.31
N ALA A 174 3.17 9.45 -8.54
CA ALA A 174 4.36 9.27 -7.72
C ALA A 174 5.28 10.49 -7.75
N ILE A 175 5.52 11.08 -8.93
CA ILE A 175 6.34 12.31 -9.05
C ILE A 175 5.71 13.48 -8.29
N VAL A 176 4.41 13.73 -8.48
CA VAL A 176 3.73 14.84 -7.79
C VAL A 176 3.69 14.60 -6.29
N ALA A 177 3.47 13.36 -5.85
CA ALA A 177 3.51 12.99 -4.45
C ALA A 177 4.90 13.19 -3.84
N LEU A 178 5.96 12.80 -4.55
CA LEU A 178 7.35 13.01 -4.12
C LEU A 178 7.68 14.49 -3.99
N CYS A 179 7.27 15.32 -4.96
CA CYS A 179 7.46 16.77 -4.88
C CYS A 179 6.67 17.39 -3.72
N ALA A 180 5.41 16.97 -3.53
CA ALA A 180 4.59 17.43 -2.43
C ALA A 180 5.17 17.01 -1.07
N ALA A 181 5.66 15.79 -0.95
CA ALA A 181 6.30 15.28 0.24
C ALA A 181 7.56 16.08 0.60
N ALA A 182 8.41 16.35 -0.38
CA ALA A 182 9.65 17.09 -0.16
C ALA A 182 9.41 18.54 0.32
N VAL A 183 8.31 19.17 -0.12
CA VAL A 183 8.01 20.58 0.19
C VAL A 183 7.14 20.71 1.43
N LEU A 184 6.10 19.88 1.56
CA LEU A 184 5.05 20.07 2.56
C LEU A 184 5.27 19.23 3.82
N LEU A 185 5.71 17.99 3.67
CA LEU A 185 5.69 16.98 4.72
C LEU A 185 6.93 16.07 4.69
N PRO A 186 8.15 16.62 4.83
CA PRO A 186 9.38 15.83 4.70
C PRO A 186 9.49 14.70 5.73
N SER A 187 8.98 14.88 6.96
CA SER A 187 9.01 13.88 8.02
C SER A 187 8.09 12.66 7.76
N THR A 188 7.06 12.83 6.94
CA THR A 188 6.09 11.78 6.56
C THR A 188 6.08 11.50 5.06
N SER A 189 7.20 11.80 4.38
CA SER A 189 7.34 11.67 2.93
C SER A 189 6.97 10.26 2.42
N VAL A 190 7.42 9.21 3.09
CA VAL A 190 7.11 7.82 2.73
C VAL A 190 5.62 7.53 2.88
N VAL A 191 4.98 8.03 3.93
CA VAL A 191 3.54 7.85 4.20
C VAL A 191 2.72 8.48 3.07
N LEU A 192 3.04 9.72 2.69
CA LEU A 192 2.36 10.45 1.62
C LEU A 192 2.49 9.74 0.28
N GLU A 193 3.72 9.38 -0.09
CA GLU A 193 4.02 8.71 -1.36
C GLU A 193 3.28 7.37 -1.47
N ILE A 194 3.34 6.53 -0.44
CA ILE A 194 2.66 5.24 -0.42
C ILE A 194 1.14 5.39 -0.46
N ALA A 195 0.57 6.37 0.25
CA ALA A 195 -0.86 6.66 0.19
C ALA A 195 -1.29 7.06 -1.23
N ALA A 196 -0.53 7.93 -1.89
CA ALA A 196 -0.80 8.38 -3.26
C ALA A 196 -0.74 7.21 -4.26
N VAL A 197 0.36 6.44 -4.25
CA VAL A 197 0.56 5.34 -5.20
C VAL A 197 -0.44 4.20 -4.97
N THR A 198 -0.73 3.86 -3.71
CA THR A 198 -1.75 2.84 -3.39
C THR A 198 -3.14 3.28 -3.88
N THR A 199 -3.46 4.55 -3.74
CA THR A 199 -4.71 5.13 -4.26
C THR A 199 -4.74 5.09 -5.79
N ALA A 200 -3.66 5.49 -6.47
CA ALA A 200 -3.57 5.45 -7.93
C ALA A 200 -3.75 4.04 -8.47
N LEU A 201 -3.05 3.05 -7.89
CA LEU A 201 -3.20 1.64 -8.23
C LEU A 201 -4.63 1.13 -8.03
N GLY A 202 -5.29 1.63 -7.00
CA GLY A 202 -6.71 1.35 -6.78
C GLY A 202 -7.61 2.00 -7.83
N LEU A 203 -7.35 3.22 -8.27
CA LEU A 203 -8.18 3.97 -9.23
C LEU A 203 -8.09 3.45 -10.66
N ILE A 204 -6.96 2.87 -11.07
CA ILE A 204 -6.83 2.25 -12.40
C ILE A 204 -7.61 0.93 -12.53
N GLN A 205 -8.08 0.35 -11.40
CA GLN A 205 -8.91 -0.86 -11.43
C GLN A 205 -10.37 -0.51 -11.73
N PRO A 206 -10.99 -1.09 -12.76
CA PRO A 206 -12.39 -0.81 -13.08
C PRO A 206 -13.36 -1.50 -12.10
N PRO A 207 -14.52 -0.89 -11.85
CA PRO A 207 -14.87 0.49 -12.20
C PRO A 207 -14.26 1.50 -11.23
N PRO A 208 -13.76 2.64 -11.72
CA PRO A 208 -13.23 3.68 -10.85
C PRO A 208 -14.38 4.31 -10.06
N ARG A 209 -14.48 3.98 -8.78
CA ARG A 209 -15.51 4.53 -7.87
C ARG A 209 -14.88 5.60 -6.99
N LEU A 210 -14.53 6.75 -7.56
CA LEU A 210 -13.82 7.82 -6.88
C LEU A 210 -14.50 8.23 -5.58
N GLY A 211 -15.81 8.50 -5.60
CA GLY A 211 -16.54 8.91 -4.40
C GLY A 211 -16.51 7.86 -3.27
N ALA A 212 -16.67 6.58 -3.60
CA ALA A 212 -16.59 5.50 -2.61
C ALA A 212 -15.17 5.40 -2.02
N LYS A 213 -14.14 5.61 -2.83
CA LYS A 213 -12.74 5.61 -2.36
C LYS A 213 -12.39 6.83 -1.54
N THR A 214 -12.95 8.00 -1.87
CA THR A 214 -12.80 9.22 -1.05
C THR A 214 -13.39 9.00 0.35
N VAL A 215 -14.62 8.50 0.43
CA VAL A 215 -15.24 8.17 1.72
C VAL A 215 -14.40 7.13 2.48
N GLY A 216 -13.93 6.09 1.78
CA GLY A 216 -13.07 5.08 2.38
C GLY A 216 -11.76 5.65 2.92
N ALA A 217 -11.09 6.50 2.17
CA ALA A 217 -9.85 7.12 2.60
C ALA A 217 -10.02 7.97 3.87
N LEU A 218 -11.07 8.78 3.91
CA LEU A 218 -11.40 9.60 5.08
C LEU A 218 -11.73 8.72 6.30
N LEU A 219 -12.57 7.70 6.12
CA LEU A 219 -12.92 6.77 7.20
C LEU A 219 -11.70 5.99 7.71
N GLY A 220 -10.80 5.59 6.81
CA GLY A 220 -9.56 4.91 7.19
C GLY A 220 -8.61 5.80 7.99
N ALA A 221 -8.42 7.04 7.55
CA ALA A 221 -7.57 8.02 8.24
C ALA A 221 -8.14 8.40 9.63
N LEU A 222 -9.45 8.68 9.71
CA LEU A 222 -10.12 8.96 10.99
C LEU A 222 -10.13 7.74 11.90
N GLY A 223 -10.37 6.54 11.35
CA GLY A 223 -10.30 5.29 12.11
C GLY A 223 -8.91 5.03 12.70
N ALA A 224 -7.84 5.38 11.97
CA ALA A 224 -6.48 5.28 12.47
C ALA A 224 -6.24 6.22 13.65
N MET A 225 -6.74 7.44 13.57
CA MET A 225 -6.65 8.43 14.66
C MET A 225 -7.39 7.96 15.92
N VAL A 226 -8.60 7.42 15.76
CA VAL A 226 -9.37 6.86 16.89
C VAL A 226 -8.66 5.64 17.47
N PHE A 227 -8.12 4.76 16.62
CA PHE A 227 -7.37 3.59 17.07
C PHE A 227 -6.13 3.98 17.88
N ASP A 228 -5.41 4.99 17.45
CA ASP A 228 -4.25 5.51 18.19
C ASP A 228 -4.64 6.03 19.58
N ILE A 229 -5.66 6.86 19.65
CA ILE A 229 -6.14 7.43 20.93
C ILE A 229 -6.59 6.31 21.89
N LEU A 230 -7.26 5.29 21.41
CA LEU A 230 -7.88 4.26 22.26
C LEU A 230 -6.95 3.09 22.58
N VAL A 231 -6.05 2.74 21.67
CA VAL A 231 -5.32 1.47 21.73
C VAL A 231 -3.81 1.64 21.67
N ALA A 232 -3.31 2.43 20.74
CA ALA A 232 -1.87 2.56 20.53
C ALA A 232 -1.17 3.32 21.68
N ALA A 233 -1.91 4.19 22.38
CA ALA A 233 -1.45 4.83 23.61
C ALA A 233 -1.32 3.86 24.79
N SER A 234 -1.89 2.63 24.69
CA SER A 234 -1.69 1.60 25.69
C SER A 234 -0.31 0.95 25.52
N GLU A 235 0.42 0.75 26.61
CA GLU A 235 1.71 0.03 26.60
C GLU A 235 1.54 -1.49 26.42
N ASN A 236 0.30 -1.97 26.40
CA ASN A 236 0.00 -3.39 26.37
C ASN A 236 -0.05 -3.93 24.94
N LEU A 237 1.05 -4.59 24.53
CA LEU A 237 1.16 -5.21 23.21
C LEU A 237 0.02 -6.20 22.90
N THR A 238 -0.47 -6.94 23.88
CA THR A 238 -1.56 -7.90 23.68
C THR A 238 -2.86 -7.21 23.33
N VAL A 239 -3.21 -6.13 24.05
CA VAL A 239 -4.41 -5.31 23.76
C VAL A 239 -4.28 -4.72 22.35
N PHE A 240 -3.12 -4.17 22.02
CA PHE A 240 -2.84 -3.62 20.71
C PHE A 240 -3.03 -4.67 19.58
N LEU A 241 -2.42 -5.85 19.73
CA LEU A 241 -2.51 -6.93 18.73
C LEU A 241 -3.95 -7.41 18.54
N VAL A 242 -4.68 -7.65 19.63
CA VAL A 242 -6.08 -8.08 19.57
C VAL A 242 -6.94 -7.03 18.88
N ALA A 243 -6.77 -5.76 19.20
CA ALA A 243 -7.52 -4.68 18.57
C ALA A 243 -7.22 -4.56 17.08
N LEU A 244 -5.93 -4.61 16.69
CA LEU A 244 -5.50 -4.54 15.28
C LEU A 244 -6.07 -5.71 14.46
N ILE A 245 -5.95 -6.93 14.97
CA ILE A 245 -6.49 -8.14 14.34
C ILE A 245 -8.02 -8.02 14.20
N THR A 246 -8.70 -7.54 15.24
CA THR A 246 -10.16 -7.39 15.23
C THR A 246 -10.61 -6.39 14.18
N VAL A 247 -9.95 -5.25 14.06
CA VAL A 247 -10.27 -4.23 13.03
C VAL A 247 -10.17 -4.83 11.62
N PHE A 248 -9.07 -5.48 11.29
CA PHE A 248 -8.89 -6.04 9.94
C PHE A 248 -9.80 -7.24 9.67
N ALA A 249 -10.04 -8.10 10.66
CA ALA A 249 -11.00 -9.21 10.52
C ALA A 249 -12.43 -8.72 10.32
N ALA A 250 -12.84 -7.67 11.05
CA ALA A 250 -14.14 -7.03 10.90
C ALA A 250 -14.30 -6.38 9.52
N LEU A 251 -13.29 -5.63 9.05
CA LEU A 251 -13.27 -5.05 7.71
C LEU A 251 -13.41 -6.13 6.63
N ALA A 252 -12.68 -7.23 6.77
CA ALA A 252 -12.76 -8.36 5.85
C ALA A 252 -14.15 -9.01 5.84
N GLY A 253 -14.75 -9.22 7.02
CA GLY A 253 -16.11 -9.72 7.16
C GLY A 253 -17.14 -8.80 6.51
N LEU A 254 -17.05 -7.50 6.76
CA LEU A 254 -17.93 -6.49 6.18
C LEU A 254 -17.84 -6.45 4.64
N MET A 255 -16.64 -6.59 4.06
CA MET A 255 -16.45 -6.67 2.62
C MET A 255 -17.19 -7.87 1.99
N GLN A 256 -17.27 -8.99 2.70
CA GLN A 256 -18.00 -10.18 2.21
C GLN A 256 -19.51 -10.00 2.30
N VAL A 257 -20.02 -9.38 3.38
CA VAL A 257 -21.45 -9.18 3.60
C VAL A 257 -22.00 -8.02 2.77
N ARG A 258 -21.25 -6.95 2.63
CA ARG A 258 -21.68 -5.70 1.99
C ARG A 258 -20.89 -5.43 0.71
N ARG A 259 -21.11 -6.24 -0.32
CA ARG A 259 -20.37 -6.17 -1.60
C ARG A 259 -20.37 -4.78 -2.25
N ALA A 260 -21.43 -4.01 -2.10
CA ALA A 260 -21.51 -2.63 -2.61
C ALA A 260 -20.50 -1.68 -1.95
N TRP A 261 -20.07 -1.99 -0.71
CA TRP A 261 -19.13 -1.18 0.08
C TRP A 261 -17.67 -1.63 -0.06
N VAL A 262 -17.41 -2.69 -0.82
CA VAL A 262 -16.04 -3.22 -1.00
C VAL A 262 -15.04 -2.13 -1.42
N PRO A 263 -15.31 -1.24 -2.40
CA PRO A 263 -14.34 -0.20 -2.77
C PRO A 263 -14.05 0.78 -1.63
N THR A 264 -15.07 1.12 -0.83
CA THR A 264 -14.95 2.01 0.34
C THR A 264 -14.14 1.34 1.44
N LEU A 265 -14.50 0.12 1.82
CA LEU A 265 -13.85 -0.64 2.90
C LEU A 265 -12.40 -1.03 2.53
N ALA A 266 -12.16 -1.42 1.29
CA ALA A 266 -10.82 -1.75 0.82
C ALA A 266 -9.87 -0.53 0.85
N GLN A 267 -10.36 0.63 0.39
CA GLN A 267 -9.59 1.87 0.47
C GLN A 267 -9.43 2.32 1.93
N GLY A 268 -10.49 2.20 2.74
CA GLY A 268 -10.45 2.54 4.17
C GLY A 268 -9.43 1.72 4.94
N GLY A 269 -9.42 0.40 4.74
CA GLY A 269 -8.43 -0.48 5.37
C GLY A 269 -7.00 -0.20 4.93
N ALA A 270 -6.79 0.12 3.64
CA ALA A 270 -5.47 0.51 3.15
C ALA A 270 -4.99 1.83 3.78
N MET A 271 -5.84 2.85 3.82
CA MET A 271 -5.50 4.14 4.43
C MET A 271 -5.33 4.04 5.96
N PHE A 272 -6.15 3.20 6.61
CA PHE A 272 -5.95 2.86 8.02
C PHE A 272 -4.56 2.22 8.24
N ALA A 273 -4.18 1.24 7.42
CA ALA A 273 -2.89 0.57 7.52
C ALA A 273 -1.69 1.54 7.34
N VAL A 274 -1.85 2.57 6.51
CA VAL A 274 -0.81 3.59 6.27
C VAL A 274 -0.75 4.60 7.43
N ALA A 275 -1.90 5.02 7.95
CA ALA A 275 -1.99 6.08 8.94
C ALA A 275 -1.76 5.59 10.38
N ALA A 276 -2.31 4.41 10.74
CA ALA A 276 -2.24 3.91 12.12
C ALA A 276 -0.80 3.54 12.52
N PRO A 277 -0.43 3.75 13.79
CA PRO A 277 0.78 3.17 14.33
C PRO A 277 0.63 1.63 14.33
N MET A 278 1.64 0.93 13.84
CA MET A 278 1.60 -0.53 13.70
C MET A 278 2.30 -1.26 14.83
N LEU A 279 2.77 -0.51 15.82
CA LEU A 279 3.32 -0.97 17.08
C LEU A 279 2.83 -0.02 18.20
N PRO A 280 2.75 -0.48 19.44
CA PRO A 280 2.48 0.41 20.57
C PRO A 280 3.50 1.53 20.61
N ALA A 281 3.04 2.76 20.67
CA ALA A 281 3.88 3.96 20.66
C ALA A 281 3.35 4.95 21.71
N PRO A 282 3.61 4.68 23.02
CA PRO A 282 3.09 5.51 24.11
C PRO A 282 3.55 6.97 24.04
N ASP A 283 4.73 7.20 23.44
CA ASP A 283 5.31 8.53 23.27
C ASP A 283 4.84 9.25 21.99
N LEU A 284 3.98 8.62 21.18
CA LEU A 284 3.49 9.24 19.95
C LEU A 284 2.60 10.42 20.29
N SER A 285 3.06 11.62 19.98
CA SER A 285 2.27 12.83 20.21
C SER A 285 1.09 12.92 19.25
N LEU A 286 0.00 13.55 19.74
CA LEU A 286 -1.17 13.82 18.89
C LEU A 286 -0.81 14.60 17.62
N ALA A 287 0.21 15.46 17.70
CA ALA A 287 0.74 16.21 16.58
C ALA A 287 1.39 15.30 15.53
N ALA A 288 2.19 14.31 15.93
CA ALA A 288 2.80 13.36 15.03
C ALA A 288 1.75 12.48 14.32
N MET A 289 0.69 12.10 15.04
CA MET A 289 -0.45 11.39 14.48
C MET A 289 -1.21 12.23 13.46
N ALA A 290 -1.50 13.49 13.80
CA ALA A 290 -2.17 14.42 12.90
C ALA A 290 -1.37 14.60 11.59
N THR A 291 -0.04 14.73 11.68
CA THR A 291 0.84 14.83 10.50
C THR A 291 0.79 13.57 9.62
N ARG A 292 0.67 12.38 10.20
CA ARG A 292 0.50 11.14 9.41
C ARG A 292 -0.85 11.10 8.70
N VAL A 293 -1.93 11.46 9.40
CA VAL A 293 -3.28 11.55 8.80
C VAL A 293 -3.31 12.60 7.69
N GLU A 294 -2.68 13.75 7.90
CA GLU A 294 -2.51 14.79 6.89
C GLU A 294 -1.77 14.26 5.65
N ALA A 295 -0.65 13.54 5.84
CA ALA A 295 0.10 12.94 4.74
C ALA A 295 -0.75 11.96 3.93
N VAL A 296 -1.56 11.13 4.60
CA VAL A 296 -2.49 10.20 3.94
C VAL A 296 -3.55 10.97 3.13
N CYS A 297 -4.14 12.03 3.71
CA CYS A 297 -5.14 12.84 3.02
C CYS A 297 -4.54 13.57 1.81
N VAL A 298 -3.37 14.16 1.94
CA VAL A 298 -2.66 14.83 0.83
C VAL A 298 -2.31 13.83 -0.26
N GLY A 299 -1.76 12.66 0.09
CA GLY A 299 -1.45 11.61 -0.87
C GLY A 299 -2.67 11.12 -1.64
N PHE A 300 -3.80 10.94 -0.94
CA PHE A 300 -5.08 10.63 -1.57
C PHE A 300 -5.53 11.73 -2.53
N MET A 301 -5.49 13.00 -2.10
CA MET A 301 -5.90 14.14 -2.92
C MET A 301 -5.06 14.28 -4.18
N VAL A 302 -3.75 14.08 -4.10
CA VAL A 302 -2.84 14.08 -5.25
C VAL A 302 -3.26 13.03 -6.27
N ALA A 303 -3.48 11.79 -5.83
CA ALA A 303 -3.87 10.70 -6.73
C ALA A 303 -5.26 10.92 -7.34
N ALA A 304 -6.23 11.31 -6.52
CA ALA A 304 -7.61 11.54 -6.95
C ALA A 304 -7.72 12.75 -7.90
N GLY A 305 -7.00 13.83 -7.60
CA GLY A 305 -6.95 15.04 -8.41
C GLY A 305 -6.33 14.79 -9.78
N LEU A 306 -5.18 14.15 -9.86
CA LEU A 306 -4.54 13.77 -11.12
C LEU A 306 -5.38 12.80 -11.93
N PHE A 307 -5.98 11.79 -11.29
CA PHE A 307 -6.89 10.87 -11.95
C PHE A 307 -8.11 11.61 -12.53
N GLY A 308 -8.71 12.53 -11.77
CA GLY A 308 -9.84 13.35 -12.21
C GLY A 308 -9.44 14.23 -13.40
N LEU A 309 -8.32 14.94 -13.31
CA LEU A 309 -7.81 15.81 -14.38
C LEU A 309 -7.55 15.02 -15.67
N LEU A 310 -6.84 13.91 -15.59
CA LEU A 310 -6.54 13.08 -16.77
C LEU A 310 -7.79 12.44 -17.35
N SER A 311 -8.76 12.05 -16.51
CA SER A 311 -10.05 11.52 -16.98
C SER A 311 -10.86 12.58 -17.77
N CYS A 312 -10.75 13.85 -17.38
CA CYS A 312 -11.36 14.96 -18.12
C CYS A 312 -10.65 15.23 -19.45
N LEU A 313 -9.32 15.16 -19.46
CA LEU A 313 -8.52 15.49 -20.65
C LEU A 313 -8.56 14.38 -21.71
N THR A 314 -8.55 13.12 -21.31
CA THR A 314 -8.40 11.99 -22.23
C THR A 314 -9.72 11.39 -22.70
N ARG A 315 -10.88 11.79 -22.09
CA ARG A 315 -12.16 11.11 -22.30
C ARG A 315 -11.94 9.60 -22.39
N PHE A 316 -11.36 9.01 -21.33
CA PHE A 316 -11.12 7.57 -21.31
C PHE A 316 -12.36 6.87 -21.86
N PRO A 317 -12.27 6.09 -22.95
CA PRO A 317 -13.43 5.42 -23.50
C PRO A 317 -14.05 4.60 -22.38
N ARG A 318 -15.27 4.94 -22.00
CA ARG A 318 -16.07 4.11 -21.08
C ARG A 318 -16.08 2.74 -21.72
N ALA A 319 -15.52 1.75 -21.03
CA ALA A 319 -15.67 0.38 -21.45
C ALA A 319 -17.17 0.14 -21.59
N GLU A 320 -17.64 0.06 -22.83
CA GLU A 320 -19.01 -0.33 -23.11
C GLU A 320 -19.23 -1.67 -22.43
N THR A 321 -20.05 -1.66 -21.41
CA THR A 321 -20.61 -2.87 -20.82
C THR A 321 -21.43 -3.52 -21.93
N LYS A 322 -20.83 -4.41 -22.71
CA LYS A 322 -21.61 -5.35 -23.51
C LYS A 322 -22.56 -6.07 -22.57
N LYS A 323 -23.85 -5.75 -22.72
CA LYS A 323 -24.97 -6.44 -22.09
C LYS A 323 -25.03 -7.89 -22.54
#